data_6766aad3065b9c6764668a2b7de78100
#
_entry.id   6766aad3065b9c6764668a2b7de78100
#
_cell.length_a   1.000
_cell.length_b   1.000
_cell.length_c   1.000
_cell.angle_alpha   90.00
_cell.angle_beta   90.00
_cell.angle_gamma   90.00
#
_symmetry.space_group_name_H-M   'P 1'
#
loop_
_entity.id
_entity.type
_entity.pdbx_description
1 polymer ?
#
loop_
_entity_poly.entity_id
_entity_poly.type
_entity_poly.pdbx_seq_one_letter_code
_entity_poly.pdbx_strand_id
1 'polypeptide(L)'
;MNIPFFIAKRIYGGKTEGKQVSRPAIRIATAGVAIGLAVMLISVSVVLGFKHTIRDKVIGFGSHIQVSDFMTLQTGDSYPIQMDDSMITVLKSIPGIKHVQRYALKQGILKTDNDFLGVVFKGVGPEYDTTFLHQNLVQGCIPRFNDTTTDNNILISKSIADKLGVKVNDKIYSYFIDKDGIRTRRFKIQGIYQTNLSQYDDITCFADLNTIVKLNGWHDDQATGAELIVKDFNQLDNVENLVIKKVNRTLDHYGETYSSKTIRELCPQIFSWLDLLDLNVWVILALMIAVAGVTMISGLLIIILERTVMIGILKALGARNKTIRHTFMWFAAFIIGKGLLVGNLIGLGLITLQQFTGLVKLNPQTYYVSTVPVEYNIPLFIILNVATLLISLFVLIAPSYLISHIHPAKSMRYE
;
A
#
# COMPACT_ATOMS: atom_id res chain seq x y z
N MET A 1 -8.32 -10.23 -47.74
CA MET A 1 -9.09 -9.16 -47.03
C MET A 1 -10.02 -9.84 -46.01
N ASN A 2 -9.93 -9.51 -44.71
CA ASN A 2 -10.76 -10.16 -43.70
C ASN A 2 -12.17 -9.52 -43.72
N ILE A 3 -13.11 -10.18 -44.43
CA ILE A 3 -14.48 -9.67 -44.68
C ILE A 3 -15.20 -9.29 -43.38
N PRO A 4 -15.18 -10.10 -42.28
CA PRO A 4 -15.78 -9.73 -41.02
C PRO A 4 -15.25 -8.42 -40.45
N PHE A 5 -13.95 -8.20 -40.47
CA PHE A 5 -13.32 -6.97 -40.00
C PHE A 5 -13.74 -5.74 -40.82
N PHE A 6 -13.76 -5.88 -42.14
CA PHE A 6 -14.17 -4.79 -43.07
C PHE A 6 -15.61 -4.36 -42.79
N ILE A 7 -16.54 -5.33 -42.70
CA ILE A 7 -17.95 -5.05 -42.40
C ILE A 7 -18.09 -4.40 -41.01
N ALA A 8 -17.42 -4.92 -39.96
CA ALA A 8 -17.44 -4.37 -38.61
C ALA A 8 -16.97 -2.90 -38.60
N LYS A 9 -15.86 -2.60 -39.26
CA LYS A 9 -15.32 -1.23 -39.35
C LYS A 9 -16.31 -0.27 -40.05
N ARG A 10 -17.00 -0.74 -41.09
CA ARG A 10 -17.97 0.07 -41.80
C ARG A 10 -19.24 0.31 -41.00
N ILE A 11 -19.71 -0.69 -40.27
CA ILE A 11 -20.85 -0.56 -39.33
C ILE A 11 -20.52 0.44 -38.21
N TYR A 12 -19.32 0.37 -37.65
CA TYR A 12 -18.88 1.26 -36.57
C TYR A 12 -18.70 2.72 -37.02
N GLY A 13 -18.15 2.94 -38.24
CA GLY A 13 -17.82 4.27 -38.79
C GLY A 13 -18.91 4.88 -39.67
N GLY A 14 -19.96 4.13 -40.03
CA GLY A 14 -20.96 4.56 -41.02
C GLY A 14 -21.88 5.69 -40.52
N LYS A 15 -21.88 6.83 -41.20
CA LYS A 15 -22.89 7.89 -41.08
C LYS A 15 -24.11 7.46 -41.92
N THR A 16 -24.96 6.59 -41.42
CA THR A 16 -26.20 6.22 -42.08
C THR A 16 -27.30 7.20 -41.71
N GLU A 17 -27.85 7.89 -42.66
CA GLU A 17 -29.06 8.73 -42.54
C GLU A 17 -30.28 7.81 -42.32
N GLY A 18 -30.64 7.59 -41.06
CA GLY A 18 -31.79 6.81 -40.62
C GLY A 18 -31.89 6.82 -39.08
N LYS A 19 -33.09 6.70 -38.53
CA LYS A 19 -33.37 6.75 -37.08
C LYS A 19 -32.33 5.94 -36.28
N GLN A 20 -31.43 6.65 -35.59
CA GLN A 20 -30.21 6.08 -34.97
C GLN A 20 -30.50 5.65 -33.55
N VAL A 21 -31.10 4.50 -33.33
CA VAL A 21 -31.30 3.90 -31.98
C VAL A 21 -29.98 3.29 -31.51
N SER A 22 -29.08 2.83 -32.37
CA SER A 22 -27.82 2.16 -32.02
C SER A 22 -26.77 3.06 -31.38
N ARG A 23 -26.78 4.37 -31.65
CA ARG A 23 -25.78 5.29 -31.06
C ARG A 23 -25.89 5.40 -29.53
N PRO A 24 -27.06 5.51 -28.90
CA PRO A 24 -27.19 5.47 -27.44
C PRO A 24 -26.69 4.15 -26.86
N ALA A 25 -27.02 2.99 -27.45
CA ALA A 25 -26.57 1.68 -26.98
C ALA A 25 -25.06 1.54 -27.03
N ILE A 26 -24.41 1.98 -28.11
CA ILE A 26 -22.96 2.00 -28.24
C ILE A 26 -22.32 2.91 -27.18
N ARG A 27 -22.91 4.09 -26.93
CA ARG A 27 -22.40 5.03 -25.93
C ARG A 27 -22.51 4.43 -24.50
N ILE A 28 -23.65 3.82 -24.17
CA ILE A 28 -23.87 3.17 -22.87
C ILE A 28 -22.87 2.02 -22.68
N ALA A 29 -22.72 1.15 -23.68
CA ALA A 29 -21.77 0.04 -23.61
C ALA A 29 -20.32 0.55 -23.46
N THR A 30 -19.92 1.56 -24.25
CA THR A 30 -18.58 2.19 -24.14
C THR A 30 -18.38 2.82 -22.77
N ALA A 31 -19.38 3.54 -22.25
CA ALA A 31 -19.33 4.19 -20.93
C ALA A 31 -19.22 3.15 -19.80
N GLY A 32 -19.97 2.04 -19.88
CA GLY A 32 -19.91 0.95 -18.90
C GLY A 32 -18.50 0.35 -18.79
N VAL A 33 -17.85 0.05 -19.94
CA VAL A 33 -16.47 -0.45 -19.96
C VAL A 33 -15.50 0.63 -19.45
N ALA A 34 -15.69 1.88 -19.85
CA ALA A 34 -14.81 2.99 -19.47
C ALA A 34 -14.87 3.25 -17.95
N ILE A 35 -16.07 3.31 -17.38
CA ILE A 35 -16.27 3.50 -15.92
C ILE A 35 -15.72 2.29 -15.16
N GLY A 36 -16.03 1.07 -15.62
CA GLY A 36 -15.55 -0.15 -14.99
C GLY A 36 -14.02 -0.18 -14.92
N LEU A 37 -13.33 0.10 -16.03
CA LEU A 37 -11.87 0.14 -16.04
C LEU A 37 -11.31 1.28 -15.18
N ALA A 38 -11.90 2.49 -15.26
CA ALA A 38 -11.45 3.63 -14.47
C ALA A 38 -11.53 3.32 -12.96
N VAL A 39 -12.64 2.73 -12.50
CA VAL A 39 -12.82 2.33 -11.10
C VAL A 39 -11.80 1.25 -10.71
N MET A 40 -11.55 0.24 -11.56
CA MET A 40 -10.55 -0.79 -11.28
C MET A 40 -9.14 -0.19 -11.16
N LEU A 41 -8.73 0.71 -12.05
CA LEU A 41 -7.44 1.39 -11.98
C LEU A 41 -7.28 2.22 -10.71
N ILE A 42 -8.30 3.01 -10.36
CA ILE A 42 -8.28 3.85 -9.16
C ILE A 42 -8.23 2.97 -7.90
N SER A 43 -9.05 1.92 -7.79
CA SER A 43 -9.08 1.04 -6.62
C SER A 43 -7.73 0.37 -6.40
N VAL A 44 -7.11 -0.17 -7.45
CA VAL A 44 -5.80 -0.80 -7.36
C VAL A 44 -4.72 0.22 -6.98
N SER A 45 -4.71 1.40 -7.61
CA SER A 45 -3.75 2.46 -7.32
C SER A 45 -3.83 2.95 -5.87
N VAL A 46 -5.04 3.14 -5.36
CA VAL A 46 -5.28 3.56 -3.97
C VAL A 46 -4.81 2.49 -2.99
N VAL A 47 -5.18 1.23 -3.19
CA VAL A 47 -4.80 0.16 -2.25
C VAL A 47 -3.29 -0.07 -2.24
N LEU A 48 -2.63 -0.08 -3.39
CA LEU A 48 -1.16 -0.17 -3.44
C LEU A 48 -0.51 1.02 -2.73
N GLY A 49 -1.00 2.23 -2.98
CA GLY A 49 -0.52 3.44 -2.32
C GLY A 49 -0.67 3.37 -0.80
N PHE A 50 -1.82 2.91 -0.30
CA PHE A 50 -2.01 2.69 1.15
C PHE A 50 -1.06 1.65 1.70
N LYS A 51 -0.97 0.49 1.07
CA LYS A 51 -0.10 -0.61 1.54
C LYS A 51 1.36 -0.18 1.65
N HIS A 52 1.89 0.45 0.62
CA HIS A 52 3.28 0.89 0.61
C HIS A 52 3.50 2.02 1.62
N THR A 53 2.65 3.06 1.62
CA THR A 53 2.82 4.21 2.52
C THR A 53 2.75 3.80 3.99
N ILE A 54 1.79 2.97 4.39
CA ILE A 54 1.65 2.58 5.79
C ILE A 54 2.73 1.59 6.19
N ARG A 55 3.03 0.61 5.34
CA ARG A 55 4.13 -0.32 5.57
C ARG A 55 5.46 0.42 5.78
N ASP A 56 5.79 1.37 4.91
CA ASP A 56 7.05 2.11 4.97
C ASP A 56 7.13 2.98 6.23
N LYS A 57 6.02 3.53 6.69
CA LYS A 57 5.95 4.25 7.98
C LYS A 57 6.18 3.33 9.17
N VAL A 58 5.54 2.16 9.20
CA VAL A 58 5.69 1.19 10.29
C VAL A 58 7.12 0.66 10.34
N ILE A 59 7.71 0.35 9.19
CA ILE A 59 9.11 -0.06 9.06
C ILE A 59 10.06 1.06 9.51
N GLY A 60 9.74 2.31 9.19
CA GLY A 60 10.53 3.48 9.59
C GLY A 60 10.69 3.64 11.10
N PHE A 61 9.72 3.18 11.90
CA PHE A 61 9.83 3.15 13.36
C PHE A 61 10.48 1.89 13.93
N GLY A 62 10.16 0.72 13.37
CA GLY A 62 10.47 -0.57 13.98
C GLY A 62 11.32 -1.51 13.11
N SER A 63 11.78 -1.05 11.93
CA SER A 63 12.49 -1.85 10.93
C SER A 63 11.71 -3.08 10.42
N HIS A 64 12.36 -4.00 9.70
CA HIS A 64 11.72 -5.19 9.14
C HIS A 64 11.71 -6.38 10.10
N ILE A 65 12.80 -6.59 10.84
CA ILE A 65 12.97 -7.66 11.82
C ILE A 65 13.63 -7.03 13.05
N GLN A 66 13.14 -7.37 14.24
CA GLN A 66 13.78 -7.02 15.50
C GLN A 66 14.37 -8.28 16.14
N VAL A 67 15.61 -8.18 16.58
CA VAL A 67 16.30 -9.21 17.38
C VAL A 67 16.52 -8.63 18.76
N SER A 68 16.01 -9.28 19.77
CA SER A 68 16.13 -8.85 21.16
C SER A 68 16.08 -10.06 22.11
N ASP A 69 16.11 -9.82 23.40
CA ASP A 69 15.89 -10.86 24.37
C ASP A 69 14.49 -11.50 24.20
N PHE A 70 14.41 -12.80 24.49
CA PHE A 70 13.15 -13.56 24.39
C PHE A 70 12.05 -12.98 25.30
N MET A 71 12.39 -12.55 26.52
CA MET A 71 11.42 -11.98 27.45
C MET A 71 10.93 -10.60 26.99
N THR A 72 11.79 -9.79 26.38
CA THR A 72 11.40 -8.50 25.76
C THR A 72 10.29 -8.69 24.75
N LEU A 73 10.39 -9.70 23.88
CA LEU A 73 9.39 -9.98 22.85
C LEU A 73 8.10 -10.63 23.41
N GLN A 74 8.14 -11.16 24.61
CA GLN A 74 6.99 -11.79 25.28
C GLN A 74 6.20 -10.81 26.14
N THR A 75 6.92 -10.03 26.96
CA THR A 75 6.29 -9.15 27.97
C THR A 75 6.09 -7.71 27.48
N GLY A 76 6.88 -7.28 26.49
CA GLY A 76 6.96 -5.88 26.07
C GLY A 76 7.80 -4.99 26.99
N ASP A 77 8.34 -5.54 28.08
CA ASP A 77 9.32 -4.84 28.92
C ASP A 77 10.71 -4.91 28.27
N SER A 78 11.57 -3.95 28.59
CA SER A 78 12.91 -3.88 28.00
C SER A 78 13.90 -4.63 28.85
N TYR A 79 14.37 -5.77 28.37
CA TYR A 79 15.45 -6.57 28.96
C TYR A 79 16.74 -6.36 28.19
N PRO A 80 17.89 -6.34 28.87
CA PRO A 80 19.19 -6.18 28.23
C PRO A 80 19.60 -7.44 27.47
N ILE A 81 20.20 -7.26 26.28
CA ILE A 81 20.87 -8.35 25.58
C ILE A 81 22.17 -7.83 24.97
N GLN A 82 23.17 -8.68 24.86
CA GLN A 82 24.47 -8.28 24.29
C GLN A 82 24.32 -7.97 22.79
N MET A 83 24.66 -6.74 22.41
CA MET A 83 24.67 -6.24 21.03
C MET A 83 25.96 -5.54 20.70
N ASP A 84 27.06 -6.24 20.92
CA ASP A 84 28.41 -5.78 20.59
C ASP A 84 28.67 -5.80 19.07
N ASP A 85 29.80 -5.29 18.65
CA ASP A 85 30.20 -5.23 17.23
C ASP A 85 30.34 -6.62 16.61
N SER A 86 30.64 -7.65 17.43
CA SER A 86 30.70 -9.05 17.00
C SER A 86 29.32 -9.53 16.57
N MET A 87 28.30 -9.36 17.41
CA MET A 87 26.93 -9.73 17.09
C MET A 87 26.39 -8.93 15.89
N ILE A 88 26.65 -7.65 15.82
CA ILE A 88 26.28 -6.81 14.67
C ILE A 88 26.93 -7.34 13.37
N THR A 89 28.17 -7.79 13.42
CA THR A 89 28.85 -8.40 12.27
C THR A 89 28.22 -9.72 11.87
N VAL A 90 27.81 -10.56 12.83
CA VAL A 90 27.08 -11.80 12.60
C VAL A 90 25.75 -11.50 11.91
N LEU A 91 24.98 -10.54 12.40
CA LEU A 91 23.70 -10.14 11.82
C LEU A 91 23.88 -9.58 10.40
N LYS A 92 24.85 -8.69 10.17
CA LYS A 92 25.17 -8.15 8.83
C LYS A 92 25.57 -9.21 7.82
N SER A 93 26.14 -10.33 8.26
CA SER A 93 26.58 -11.43 7.39
C SER A 93 25.42 -12.31 6.88
N ILE A 94 24.19 -12.12 7.35
CA ILE A 94 23.02 -12.88 6.91
C ILE A 94 22.58 -12.38 5.53
N PRO A 95 22.45 -13.28 4.52
CA PRO A 95 22.02 -12.89 3.19
C PRO A 95 20.63 -12.22 3.21
N GLY A 96 20.47 -11.12 2.46
CA GLY A 96 19.21 -10.38 2.38
C GLY A 96 19.12 -9.20 3.36
N ILE A 97 19.98 -9.10 4.36
CA ILE A 97 20.06 -7.93 5.24
C ILE A 97 20.79 -6.78 4.53
N LYS A 98 20.19 -5.60 4.57
CA LYS A 98 20.74 -4.36 4.02
C LYS A 98 21.47 -3.56 5.08
N HIS A 99 20.89 -3.45 6.29
CA HIS A 99 21.42 -2.62 7.37
C HIS A 99 21.02 -3.20 8.72
N VAL A 100 21.85 -2.99 9.73
CA VAL A 100 21.65 -3.40 11.13
C VAL A 100 21.96 -2.21 12.02
N GLN A 101 21.06 -1.91 12.94
CA GLN A 101 21.17 -0.80 13.88
C GLN A 101 20.73 -1.23 15.29
N ARG A 102 21.45 -0.79 16.32
CA ARG A 102 21.12 -1.03 17.72
C ARG A 102 20.04 -0.07 18.20
N TYR A 103 19.25 -0.51 19.16
CA TYR A 103 18.31 0.35 19.86
C TYR A 103 18.17 -0.06 21.33
N ALA A 104 17.89 0.93 22.18
CA ALA A 104 17.53 0.70 23.57
C ALA A 104 16.22 1.43 23.90
N LEU A 105 15.35 0.78 24.66
CA LEU A 105 14.07 1.35 25.08
C LEU A 105 14.10 1.65 26.58
N LYS A 106 13.48 2.76 26.97
CA LYS A 106 13.22 3.10 28.37
C LYS A 106 11.90 3.83 28.50
N GLN A 107 11.03 3.34 29.35
CA GLN A 107 9.82 4.06 29.70
C GLN A 107 10.16 5.22 30.66
N GLY A 108 9.50 6.35 30.45
CA GLY A 108 9.69 7.53 31.28
C GLY A 108 8.48 8.47 31.23
N ILE A 109 8.49 9.46 32.10
CA ILE A 109 7.43 10.48 32.19
C ILE A 109 8.05 11.83 31.86
N LEU A 110 7.65 12.45 30.76
CA LEU A 110 7.96 13.85 30.48
C LEU A 110 7.06 14.73 31.35
N LYS A 111 7.65 15.73 31.99
CA LYS A 111 6.94 16.65 32.86
C LYS A 111 7.29 18.09 32.54
N THR A 112 6.26 18.91 32.39
CA THR A 112 6.30 20.38 32.37
C THR A 112 5.74 20.92 33.70
N ASP A 113 5.68 22.23 33.81
CA ASP A 113 5.10 22.86 35.03
C ASP A 113 3.59 22.57 35.17
N ASN A 114 2.89 22.36 34.02
CA ASN A 114 1.45 22.23 33.97
C ASN A 114 0.96 20.81 33.72
N ASP A 115 1.72 19.99 32.96
CA ASP A 115 1.29 18.70 32.47
C ASP A 115 2.37 17.64 32.57
N PHE A 116 1.97 16.37 32.48
CA PHE A 116 2.86 15.23 32.39
C PHE A 116 2.36 14.19 31.36
N LEU A 117 3.28 13.49 30.72
CA LEU A 117 2.96 12.47 29.71
C LEU A 117 3.92 11.28 29.83
N GLY A 118 3.36 10.07 29.88
CA GLY A 118 4.13 8.83 29.77
C GLY A 118 4.63 8.63 28.34
N VAL A 119 5.93 8.37 28.19
CA VAL A 119 6.58 8.20 26.89
C VAL A 119 7.56 7.03 26.92
N VAL A 120 7.90 6.53 25.74
CA VAL A 120 8.97 5.56 25.54
C VAL A 120 10.14 6.26 24.84
N PHE A 121 11.28 6.30 25.51
CA PHE A 121 12.51 6.77 24.89
C PHE A 121 13.12 5.64 24.07
N LYS A 122 13.32 5.89 22.78
CA LYS A 122 14.07 5.02 21.88
C LYS A 122 15.46 5.61 21.70
N GLY A 123 16.43 5.02 22.36
CA GLY A 123 17.84 5.35 22.18
C GLY A 123 18.37 4.70 20.91
N VAL A 124 19.02 5.48 20.08
CA VAL A 124 19.59 5.04 18.81
C VAL A 124 21.03 5.48 18.66
N GLY A 125 21.84 4.65 18.03
CA GLY A 125 23.28 4.88 17.82
C GLY A 125 23.59 5.66 16.54
N PRO A 126 24.88 5.91 16.28
CA PRO A 126 25.33 6.63 15.07
C PRO A 126 25.04 5.86 13.77
N GLU A 127 24.87 4.55 13.86
CA GLU A 127 24.49 3.69 12.73
C GLU A 127 23.01 3.77 12.34
N TYR A 128 22.19 4.51 13.10
CA TYR A 128 20.75 4.59 12.84
C TYR A 128 20.44 5.30 11.52
N ASP A 129 19.61 4.68 10.68
CA ASP A 129 19.14 5.29 9.42
C ASP A 129 18.14 6.42 9.71
N THR A 130 18.60 7.64 9.69
CA THR A 130 17.80 8.84 9.96
C THR A 130 16.96 9.31 8.78
N THR A 131 16.97 8.64 7.63
CA THR A 131 16.26 9.05 6.42
C THR A 131 14.75 9.21 6.69
N PHE A 132 14.17 8.26 7.41
CA PHE A 132 12.76 8.32 7.79
C PHE A 132 12.43 9.52 8.69
N LEU A 133 13.29 9.81 9.67
CA LEU A 133 13.13 10.96 10.56
C LEU A 133 13.29 12.28 9.82
N HIS A 134 14.23 12.37 8.86
CA HIS A 134 14.39 13.55 8.02
C HIS A 134 13.17 13.84 7.15
N GLN A 135 12.56 12.81 6.58
CA GLN A 135 11.36 12.96 5.76
C GLN A 135 10.13 13.43 6.55
N ASN A 136 10.11 13.15 7.85
CA ASN A 136 8.99 13.47 8.74
C ASN A 136 9.31 14.60 9.74
N LEU A 137 10.44 15.28 9.61
CA LEU A 137 10.83 16.40 10.45
C LEU A 137 9.98 17.62 10.15
N VAL A 138 9.34 18.20 11.17
CA VAL A 138 8.49 19.40 11.04
C VAL A 138 9.23 20.66 11.46
N GLN A 139 10.00 20.60 12.56
CA GLN A 139 10.72 21.74 13.11
C GLN A 139 12.04 21.31 13.75
N GLY A 140 13.04 22.19 13.72
CA GLY A 140 14.35 21.93 14.33
C GLY A 140 15.26 21.05 13.48
N CYS A 141 16.09 20.27 14.13
CA CYS A 141 17.01 19.33 13.49
C CYS A 141 17.09 18.02 14.27
N ILE A 142 17.50 16.95 13.58
CA ILE A 142 17.70 15.64 14.22
C ILE A 142 18.99 15.72 15.09
N PRO A 143 18.94 15.23 16.34
CA PRO A 143 20.11 15.11 17.19
C PRO A 143 21.21 14.28 16.52
N ARG A 144 22.47 14.59 16.82
CA ARG A 144 23.57 13.70 16.47
C ARG A 144 23.60 12.58 17.50
N PHE A 145 23.26 11.38 17.07
CA PHE A 145 23.30 10.21 17.94
C PHE A 145 24.74 9.70 18.06
N ASN A 146 25.20 9.50 19.29
CA ASN A 146 26.53 8.99 19.60
C ASN A 146 26.40 7.71 20.43
N ASP A 147 27.44 6.90 20.43
CA ASP A 147 27.54 5.69 21.25
C ASP A 147 28.55 5.85 22.41
N THR A 148 29.36 6.88 22.39
CA THR A 148 30.44 7.09 23.37
C THR A 148 30.17 8.20 24.40
N THR A 149 29.41 9.22 24.01
CA THR A 149 29.11 10.38 24.87
C THR A 149 27.62 10.54 25.09
N THR A 150 27.22 10.84 26.33
CA THR A 150 25.81 11.10 26.64
C THR A 150 25.41 12.49 26.11
N ASP A 151 24.46 12.52 25.17
CA ASP A 151 23.81 13.75 24.75
C ASP A 151 22.41 13.85 25.35
N ASN A 152 22.07 15.04 25.88
CA ASN A 152 20.74 15.28 26.45
C ASN A 152 19.78 15.92 25.45
N ASN A 153 20.03 15.79 24.17
CA ASN A 153 19.13 16.24 23.10
C ASN A 153 18.13 15.12 22.75
N ILE A 154 16.87 15.51 22.57
CA ILE A 154 15.81 14.59 22.16
C ILE A 154 15.03 15.11 20.96
N LEU A 155 14.49 14.17 20.21
CA LEU A 155 13.52 14.42 19.15
C LEU A 155 12.17 13.89 19.62
N ILE A 156 11.16 14.75 19.65
CA ILE A 156 9.80 14.40 20.09
C ILE A 156 8.82 14.51 18.92
N SER A 157 7.68 13.85 19.04
CA SER A 157 6.62 14.03 18.03
C SER A 157 5.87 15.36 18.24
N LYS A 158 5.18 15.79 17.18
CA LYS A 158 4.29 16.95 17.27
C LYS A 158 3.13 16.71 18.22
N SER A 159 2.60 15.47 18.30
CA SER A 159 1.54 15.11 19.24
C SER A 159 1.99 15.31 20.70
N ILE A 160 3.20 14.87 21.03
CA ILE A 160 3.79 15.08 22.36
C ILE A 160 4.02 16.56 22.62
N ALA A 161 4.58 17.29 21.64
CA ALA A 161 4.85 18.73 21.75
C ALA A 161 3.56 19.54 21.99
N ASP A 162 2.50 19.25 21.24
CA ASP A 162 1.21 19.92 21.36
C ASP A 162 0.53 19.62 22.71
N LYS A 163 0.57 18.36 23.19
CA LYS A 163 0.01 17.95 24.48
C LYS A 163 0.71 18.60 25.68
N LEU A 164 2.03 18.75 25.61
CA LEU A 164 2.84 19.34 26.69
C LEU A 164 3.08 20.86 26.55
N GLY A 165 2.64 21.46 25.43
CA GLY A 165 2.82 22.89 25.15
C GLY A 165 4.28 23.32 24.99
N VAL A 166 5.17 22.43 24.51
CA VAL A 166 6.61 22.67 24.38
C VAL A 166 7.03 22.91 22.93
N LYS A 167 8.16 23.60 22.77
CA LYS A 167 8.73 23.98 21.46
C LYS A 167 10.17 23.52 21.32
N VAL A 168 10.70 23.63 20.11
CA VAL A 168 12.13 23.40 19.84
C VAL A 168 12.98 24.34 20.70
N ASN A 169 14.09 23.83 21.23
CA ASN A 169 15.00 24.42 22.20
C ASN A 169 14.51 24.51 23.64
N ASP A 170 13.28 24.17 23.95
CA ASP A 170 12.82 24.09 25.34
C ASP A 170 13.52 22.96 26.08
N LYS A 171 13.62 23.11 27.41
CA LYS A 171 14.18 22.10 28.30
C LYS A 171 13.04 21.45 29.07
N ILE A 172 13.01 20.12 29.06
CA ILE A 172 11.98 19.33 29.72
C ILE A 172 12.61 18.33 30.68
N TYR A 173 11.96 18.11 31.82
CA TYR A 173 12.36 17.08 32.76
C TYR A 173 11.70 15.76 32.43
N SER A 174 12.50 14.67 32.51
CA SER A 174 12.01 13.31 32.39
C SER A 174 12.30 12.55 33.66
N TYR A 175 11.29 11.81 34.14
CA TYR A 175 11.37 10.96 35.34
C TYR A 175 11.34 9.49 34.87
N PHE A 176 12.31 8.75 35.36
CA PHE A 176 12.43 7.30 35.12
C PHE A 176 12.26 6.59 36.45
N ILE A 177 11.30 5.68 36.52
CA ILE A 177 10.99 4.93 37.73
C ILE A 177 11.65 3.57 37.60
N ASP A 178 12.65 3.32 38.44
CA ASP A 178 13.38 2.07 38.50
C ASP A 178 13.20 1.40 39.87
N LYS A 179 13.66 0.15 39.97
CA LYS A 179 13.66 -0.58 41.27
C LYS A 179 14.45 0.16 42.33
N ASP A 180 15.49 0.89 41.95
CA ASP A 180 16.41 1.64 42.81
C ASP A 180 15.91 3.07 43.16
N GLY A 181 14.74 3.47 42.66
CA GLY A 181 14.15 4.78 42.88
C GLY A 181 13.86 5.57 41.61
N ILE A 182 13.63 6.88 41.80
CA ILE A 182 13.30 7.79 40.70
C ILE A 182 14.57 8.49 40.21
N ARG A 183 14.91 8.30 38.94
CA ARG A 183 15.99 9.04 38.30
C ARG A 183 15.41 10.17 37.48
N THR A 184 15.96 11.39 37.63
CA THR A 184 15.51 12.57 36.87
C THR A 184 16.60 13.00 35.90
N ARG A 185 16.22 13.27 34.68
CA ARG A 185 17.07 13.85 33.63
C ARG A 185 16.41 15.06 33.01
N ARG A 186 17.21 16.04 32.63
CA ARG A 186 16.76 17.21 31.90
C ARG A 186 17.21 17.11 30.44
N PHE A 187 16.26 17.04 29.53
CA PHE A 187 16.51 16.99 28.10
C PHE A 187 16.24 18.33 27.44
N LYS A 188 16.88 18.56 26.30
CA LYS A 188 16.62 19.68 25.40
C LYS A 188 15.93 19.15 24.13
N ILE A 189 14.82 19.75 23.75
CA ILE A 189 14.09 19.41 22.53
C ILE A 189 14.84 20.01 21.34
N GLN A 190 15.46 19.17 20.50
CA GLN A 190 16.23 19.61 19.34
C GLN A 190 15.43 19.63 18.06
N GLY A 191 14.39 18.78 17.96
CA GLY A 191 13.50 18.75 16.82
C GLY A 191 12.14 18.14 17.15
N ILE A 192 11.19 18.39 16.26
CA ILE A 192 9.83 17.88 16.32
C ILE A 192 9.51 17.19 15.00
N TYR A 193 9.08 15.93 15.07
CA TYR A 193 8.69 15.13 13.92
C TYR A 193 7.18 14.84 13.92
N GLN A 194 6.61 14.47 12.77
CA GLN A 194 5.23 14.06 12.64
C GLN A 194 5.09 13.00 11.53
N THR A 195 4.66 11.79 11.89
CA THR A 195 4.48 10.70 10.94
C THR A 195 3.01 10.38 10.67
N ASN A 196 2.11 10.89 11.51
CA ASN A 196 0.69 10.57 11.56
C ASN A 196 0.38 9.10 11.93
N LEU A 197 1.35 8.36 12.48
CA LEU A 197 1.12 7.07 13.13
C LEU A 197 0.88 7.33 14.62
N SER A 198 -0.38 7.57 15.02
CA SER A 198 -0.72 7.94 16.40
C SER A 198 -0.19 6.96 17.44
N GLN A 199 -0.15 5.66 17.09
CA GLN A 199 0.39 4.62 17.95
C GLN A 199 1.85 4.86 18.39
N TYR A 200 2.64 5.51 17.54
CA TYR A 200 4.03 5.86 17.81
C TYR A 200 4.19 7.35 18.15
N ASP A 201 3.53 8.23 17.39
CA ASP A 201 3.62 9.68 17.59
C ASP A 201 3.15 10.11 18.99
N ASP A 202 2.25 9.36 19.63
CA ASP A 202 1.73 9.72 20.96
C ASP A 202 2.66 9.37 22.12
N ILE A 203 3.63 8.46 21.88
CA ILE A 203 4.44 7.92 22.99
C ILE A 203 5.95 7.90 22.72
N THR A 204 6.42 7.99 21.48
CA THR A 204 7.84 7.75 21.17
C THR A 204 8.66 9.05 21.16
N CYS A 205 9.76 9.03 21.90
CA CYS A 205 10.81 10.06 21.88
C CYS A 205 12.13 9.42 21.45
N PHE A 206 12.86 10.04 20.51
CA PHE A 206 14.20 9.56 20.13
C PHE A 206 15.26 10.26 20.96
N ALA A 207 16.23 9.49 21.44
CA ALA A 207 17.35 9.95 22.23
C ALA A 207 18.63 9.23 21.81
N ASP A 208 19.75 9.61 22.40
CA ASP A 208 21.01 8.96 22.22
C ASP A 208 21.07 7.56 22.88
N LEU A 209 21.64 6.56 22.19
CA LEU A 209 21.70 5.17 22.64
C LEU A 209 22.39 5.05 24.00
N ASN A 210 23.58 5.65 24.13
CA ASN A 210 24.40 5.58 25.35
C ASN A 210 23.66 6.19 26.56
N THR A 211 22.90 7.26 26.33
CA THR A 211 22.06 7.86 27.38
C THR A 211 21.01 6.89 27.91
N ILE A 212 20.35 6.16 27.02
CA ILE A 212 19.29 5.21 27.42
C ILE A 212 19.89 3.94 28.05
N VAL A 213 21.01 3.42 27.52
CA VAL A 213 21.75 2.28 28.11
C VAL A 213 22.14 2.59 29.56
N LYS A 214 22.73 3.77 29.82
CA LYS A 214 23.10 4.22 31.17
C LYS A 214 21.90 4.46 32.08
N LEU A 215 20.79 4.96 31.55
CA LEU A 215 19.55 5.12 32.31
C LEU A 215 18.95 3.77 32.71
N ASN A 216 19.13 2.73 31.90
CA ASN A 216 18.73 1.37 32.25
C ASN A 216 19.69 0.71 33.26
N GLY A 217 20.88 1.27 33.49
CA GLY A 217 21.93 0.66 34.32
C GLY A 217 22.59 -0.55 33.64
N TRP A 218 22.58 -0.61 32.33
CA TRP A 218 23.15 -1.70 31.53
C TRP A 218 24.63 -1.46 31.20
N HIS A 219 25.30 -2.52 30.78
CA HIS A 219 26.67 -2.44 30.26
C HIS A 219 26.71 -1.78 28.89
N ASP A 220 27.86 -1.22 28.53
CA ASP A 220 28.03 -0.49 27.25
C ASP A 220 27.88 -1.39 26.01
N ASP A 221 28.02 -2.71 26.16
CA ASP A 221 27.83 -3.72 25.12
C ASP A 221 26.39 -4.28 25.06
N GLN A 222 25.49 -3.80 25.92
CA GLN A 222 24.10 -4.23 26.01
C GLN A 222 23.16 -3.20 25.37
N ALA A 223 22.07 -3.70 24.81
CA ALA A 223 20.98 -2.92 24.27
C ALA A 223 19.65 -3.64 24.48
N THR A 224 18.51 -3.04 24.16
CA THR A 224 17.23 -3.79 24.08
C THR A 224 17.28 -4.78 22.92
N GLY A 225 17.99 -4.44 21.85
CA GLY A 225 18.15 -5.31 20.69
C GLY A 225 18.72 -4.60 19.49
N ALA A 226 18.63 -5.28 18.34
CA ALA A 226 18.99 -4.76 17.04
C ALA A 226 17.82 -4.80 16.08
N GLU A 227 17.75 -3.79 15.24
CA GLU A 227 16.78 -3.64 14.14
C GLU A 227 17.45 -3.98 12.82
N LEU A 228 16.84 -4.88 12.05
CA LEU A 228 17.35 -5.34 10.77
C LEU A 228 16.51 -4.79 9.63
N ILE A 229 17.16 -4.11 8.70
CA ILE A 229 16.56 -3.63 7.46
C ILE A 229 16.85 -4.63 6.35
N VAL A 230 15.82 -5.24 5.78
CA VAL A 230 15.93 -6.22 4.68
C VAL A 230 15.96 -5.49 3.34
N LYS A 231 16.67 -6.05 2.35
CA LYS A 231 16.78 -5.49 1.00
C LYS A 231 15.46 -5.51 0.24
N ASP A 232 14.68 -6.57 0.38
CA ASP A 232 13.40 -6.79 -0.28
C ASP A 232 12.37 -7.33 0.72
N PHE A 233 11.30 -6.56 0.92
CA PHE A 233 10.22 -6.93 1.85
C PHE A 233 9.53 -8.25 1.46
N ASN A 234 9.49 -8.60 0.18
CA ASN A 234 8.88 -9.84 -0.27
C ASN A 234 9.68 -11.09 0.16
N GLN A 235 10.94 -10.91 0.54
CA GLN A 235 11.80 -11.98 1.06
C GLN A 235 11.89 -11.98 2.59
N LEU A 236 11.04 -11.21 3.28
CA LEU A 236 11.06 -11.06 4.73
C LEU A 236 11.07 -12.40 5.45
N ASP A 237 10.13 -13.29 5.11
CA ASP A 237 9.96 -14.60 5.74
C ASP A 237 11.19 -15.53 5.50
N ASN A 238 11.83 -15.43 4.33
CA ASN A 238 13.05 -16.18 4.04
C ASN A 238 14.25 -15.66 4.86
N VAL A 239 14.38 -14.33 4.96
CA VAL A 239 15.46 -13.71 5.76
C VAL A 239 15.25 -13.99 7.25
N GLU A 240 14.02 -13.92 7.74
CA GLU A 240 13.67 -14.28 9.12
C GLU A 240 14.09 -15.71 9.44
N ASN A 241 13.76 -16.68 8.57
CA ASN A 241 14.18 -18.08 8.75
C ASN A 241 15.71 -18.24 8.86
N LEU A 242 16.48 -17.40 8.15
CA LEU A 242 17.95 -17.38 8.27
C LEU A 242 18.40 -16.79 9.60
N VAL A 243 17.74 -15.72 10.08
CA VAL A 243 17.99 -15.15 11.41
C VAL A 243 17.68 -16.14 12.51
N ILE A 244 16.52 -16.81 12.43
CA ILE A 244 16.11 -17.84 13.40
C ILE A 244 17.15 -18.95 13.48
N LYS A 245 17.63 -19.48 12.34
CA LYS A 245 18.62 -20.55 12.32
C LYS A 245 19.97 -20.15 12.86
N LYS A 246 20.36 -18.88 12.70
CA LYS A 246 21.72 -18.41 12.99
C LYS A 246 21.86 -17.81 14.39
N VAL A 247 20.79 -17.18 14.90
CA VAL A 247 20.83 -16.34 16.10
C VAL A 247 19.85 -16.79 17.18
N ASN A 248 18.61 -17.14 16.82
CA ASN A 248 17.61 -17.48 17.83
C ASN A 248 18.02 -18.70 18.67
N ARG A 249 17.67 -18.67 19.95
CA ARG A 249 18.02 -19.67 20.95
C ARG A 249 19.51 -19.79 21.26
N THR A 250 20.35 -18.89 20.74
CA THR A 250 21.71 -18.76 21.24
C THR A 250 21.71 -17.92 22.50
N LEU A 251 22.62 -18.19 23.41
CA LEU A 251 22.80 -17.43 24.64
C LEU A 251 23.86 -16.36 24.41
N ASP A 252 23.68 -15.21 25.04
CA ASP A 252 24.71 -14.21 25.14
C ASP A 252 25.71 -14.50 26.28
N HIS A 253 26.68 -13.60 26.49
CA HIS A 253 27.65 -13.75 27.56
C HIS A 253 27.01 -13.69 28.97
N TYR A 254 25.86 -13.04 29.10
CA TYR A 254 25.15 -12.85 30.35
C TYR A 254 24.10 -13.95 30.64
N GLY A 255 23.91 -14.87 29.67
CA GLY A 255 22.95 -15.99 29.77
C GLY A 255 21.55 -15.67 29.23
N GLU A 256 21.40 -14.51 28.59
CA GLU A 256 20.13 -14.11 27.97
C GLU A 256 19.96 -14.74 26.58
N THR A 257 18.70 -14.97 26.17
CA THR A 257 18.40 -15.73 24.94
C THR A 257 17.95 -14.83 23.81
N TYR A 258 18.67 -14.88 22.67
CA TYR A 258 18.26 -14.17 21.47
C TYR A 258 16.98 -14.74 20.86
N SER A 259 16.10 -13.84 20.46
CA SER A 259 14.88 -14.14 19.72
C SER A 259 14.62 -13.06 18.68
N SER A 260 13.93 -13.41 17.61
CA SER A 260 13.56 -12.46 16.56
C SER A 260 12.07 -12.46 16.31
N LYS A 261 11.52 -11.31 15.91
CA LYS A 261 10.17 -11.15 15.40
C LYS A 261 10.18 -10.23 14.18
N THR A 262 9.34 -10.56 13.20
CA THR A 262 9.10 -9.68 12.07
C THR A 262 8.19 -8.53 12.44
N ILE A 263 8.20 -7.48 11.64
CA ILE A 263 7.29 -6.34 11.80
C ILE A 263 5.82 -6.76 11.67
N ARG A 264 5.52 -7.84 10.92
CA ARG A 264 4.17 -8.41 10.82
C ARG A 264 3.70 -8.98 12.15
N GLU A 265 4.59 -9.62 12.90
CA GLU A 265 4.30 -10.19 14.22
C GLU A 265 4.29 -9.13 15.32
N LEU A 266 5.07 -8.05 15.17
CA LEU A 266 5.08 -6.93 16.11
C LEU A 266 3.85 -6.03 15.97
N CYS A 267 3.34 -5.87 14.75
CA CYS A 267 2.19 -5.02 14.44
C CYS A 267 1.07 -5.77 13.70
N PRO A 268 0.57 -6.91 14.24
CA PRO A 268 -0.36 -7.79 13.53
C PRO A 268 -1.66 -7.09 13.13
N GLN A 269 -2.14 -6.15 13.93
CA GLN A 269 -3.38 -5.42 13.66
C GLN A 269 -3.28 -4.57 12.40
N ILE A 270 -2.14 -3.87 12.20
CA ILE A 270 -1.92 -3.04 11.02
C ILE A 270 -1.82 -3.91 9.77
N PHE A 271 -1.03 -5.00 9.83
CA PHE A 271 -0.85 -5.86 8.67
C PHE A 271 -2.13 -6.63 8.31
N SER A 272 -2.89 -7.13 9.30
CA SER A 272 -4.21 -7.74 9.05
C SER A 272 -5.17 -6.76 8.38
N TRP A 273 -5.16 -5.49 8.80
CA TRP A 273 -5.97 -4.46 8.14
C TRP A 273 -5.52 -4.19 6.70
N LEU A 274 -4.21 -4.17 6.43
CA LEU A 274 -3.68 -4.04 5.06
C LEU A 274 -4.07 -5.23 4.18
N ASP A 275 -4.11 -6.44 4.72
CA ASP A 275 -4.53 -7.65 3.99
C ASP A 275 -6.03 -7.62 3.65
N LEU A 276 -6.87 -7.05 4.53
CA LEU A 276 -8.28 -6.81 4.23
C LEU A 276 -8.48 -5.85 3.04
N LEU A 277 -7.58 -4.90 2.83
CA LEU A 277 -7.65 -4.03 1.65
C LEU A 277 -7.47 -4.81 0.34
N ASP A 278 -6.63 -5.85 0.32
CA ASP A 278 -6.47 -6.73 -0.85
C ASP A 278 -7.77 -7.47 -1.18
N LEU A 279 -8.45 -8.01 -0.16
CA LEU A 279 -9.73 -8.68 -0.34
C LEU A 279 -10.78 -7.72 -0.95
N ASN A 280 -10.84 -6.49 -0.44
CA ASN A 280 -11.76 -5.47 -0.96
C ASN A 280 -11.48 -5.15 -2.43
N VAL A 281 -10.21 -5.06 -2.84
CA VAL A 281 -9.86 -4.86 -4.25
C VAL A 281 -10.36 -6.01 -5.11
N TRP A 282 -10.13 -7.27 -4.70
CA TRP A 282 -10.60 -8.42 -5.46
C TRP A 282 -12.11 -8.43 -5.64
N VAL A 283 -12.88 -8.06 -4.61
CA VAL A 283 -14.33 -7.93 -4.68
C VAL A 283 -14.74 -6.82 -5.66
N ILE A 284 -14.10 -5.66 -5.58
CA ILE A 284 -14.36 -4.53 -6.50
C ILE A 284 -14.03 -4.93 -7.95
N LEU A 285 -12.89 -5.56 -8.19
CA LEU A 285 -12.50 -6.02 -9.53
C LEU A 285 -13.52 -7.01 -10.10
N ALA A 286 -13.92 -8.02 -9.32
CA ALA A 286 -14.91 -9.00 -9.74
C ALA A 286 -16.27 -8.35 -10.07
N LEU A 287 -16.74 -7.43 -9.22
CA LEU A 287 -17.98 -6.71 -9.40
C LEU A 287 -17.93 -5.81 -10.65
N MET A 288 -16.84 -5.07 -10.86
CA MET A 288 -16.68 -4.20 -12.03
C MET A 288 -16.61 -5.01 -13.33
N ILE A 289 -15.96 -6.16 -13.34
CA ILE A 289 -15.93 -7.08 -14.48
C ILE A 289 -17.36 -7.60 -14.77
N ALA A 290 -18.12 -7.98 -13.74
CA ALA A 290 -19.50 -8.43 -13.90
C ALA A 290 -20.39 -7.32 -14.49
N VAL A 291 -20.31 -6.10 -13.96
CA VAL A 291 -21.06 -4.93 -14.46
C VAL A 291 -20.70 -4.62 -15.91
N ALA A 292 -19.41 -4.57 -16.23
CA ALA A 292 -18.94 -4.37 -17.61
C ALA A 292 -19.47 -5.48 -18.54
N GLY A 293 -19.44 -6.74 -18.10
CA GLY A 293 -19.95 -7.88 -18.85
C GLY A 293 -21.44 -7.76 -19.14
N VAL A 294 -22.28 -7.50 -18.13
CA VAL A 294 -23.73 -7.33 -18.29
C VAL A 294 -24.07 -6.16 -19.21
N THR A 295 -23.37 -5.03 -19.03
CA THR A 295 -23.55 -3.84 -19.88
C THR A 295 -23.19 -4.13 -21.33
N MET A 296 -22.12 -4.88 -21.57
CA MET A 296 -21.70 -5.28 -22.93
C MET A 296 -22.68 -6.29 -23.56
N ILE A 297 -23.20 -7.27 -22.77
CA ILE A 297 -24.22 -8.20 -23.25
C ILE A 297 -25.46 -7.43 -23.72
N SER A 298 -25.97 -6.53 -22.88
CA SER A 298 -27.15 -5.71 -23.20
C SER A 298 -26.91 -4.84 -24.43
N GLY A 299 -25.76 -4.18 -24.50
CA GLY A 299 -25.38 -3.37 -25.66
C GLY A 299 -25.30 -4.19 -26.96
N LEU A 300 -24.67 -5.37 -26.93
CA LEU A 300 -24.56 -6.23 -28.10
C LEU A 300 -25.94 -6.77 -28.53
N LEU A 301 -26.81 -7.17 -27.58
CA LEU A 301 -28.15 -7.64 -27.88
C LEU A 301 -29.00 -6.57 -28.60
N ILE A 302 -28.96 -5.34 -28.11
CA ILE A 302 -29.67 -4.21 -28.73
C ILE A 302 -29.17 -4.02 -30.17
N ILE A 303 -27.85 -4.04 -30.37
CA ILE A 303 -27.27 -3.86 -31.71
C ILE A 303 -27.63 -5.01 -32.65
N ILE A 304 -27.62 -6.27 -32.16
CA ILE A 304 -28.01 -7.44 -32.97
C ILE A 304 -29.49 -7.31 -33.40
N LEU A 305 -30.38 -6.94 -32.48
CA LEU A 305 -31.82 -6.77 -32.75
C LEU A 305 -32.05 -5.65 -33.77
N GLU A 306 -31.36 -4.54 -33.66
CA GLU A 306 -31.49 -3.42 -34.59
C GLU A 306 -30.96 -3.75 -36.00
N ARG A 307 -29.99 -4.65 -36.11
CA ARG A 307 -29.36 -5.07 -37.36
C ARG A 307 -29.91 -6.39 -37.90
N THR A 308 -31.07 -6.84 -37.43
CA THR A 308 -31.67 -8.11 -37.88
C THR A 308 -31.91 -8.17 -39.41
N VAL A 309 -32.40 -7.09 -40.02
CA VAL A 309 -32.58 -6.99 -41.48
C VAL A 309 -31.27 -7.18 -42.22
N MET A 310 -30.20 -6.50 -41.79
CA MET A 310 -28.86 -6.67 -42.39
C MET A 310 -28.35 -8.11 -42.25
N ILE A 311 -28.58 -8.73 -41.09
CA ILE A 311 -28.20 -10.13 -40.84
C ILE A 311 -28.99 -11.05 -41.79
N GLY A 312 -30.29 -10.79 -41.96
CA GLY A 312 -31.15 -11.53 -42.89
C GLY A 312 -30.65 -11.47 -44.34
N ILE A 313 -30.30 -10.28 -44.84
CA ILE A 313 -29.75 -10.07 -46.18
C ILE A 313 -28.42 -10.81 -46.33
N LEU A 314 -27.50 -10.70 -45.37
CA LEU A 314 -26.23 -11.41 -45.45
C LEU A 314 -26.39 -12.93 -45.47
N LYS A 315 -27.35 -13.48 -44.70
CA LYS A 315 -27.69 -14.92 -44.74
C LYS A 315 -28.31 -15.31 -46.11
N ALA A 316 -29.18 -14.50 -46.66
CA ALA A 316 -29.79 -14.74 -47.97
C ALA A 316 -28.73 -14.76 -49.10
N LEU A 317 -27.66 -13.94 -48.94
CA LEU A 317 -26.50 -13.93 -49.85
C LEU A 317 -25.50 -15.08 -49.57
N GLY A 318 -25.83 -16.03 -48.68
CA GLY A 318 -25.01 -17.21 -48.43
C GLY A 318 -23.93 -17.03 -47.35
N ALA A 319 -23.95 -15.93 -46.56
CA ALA A 319 -22.97 -15.75 -45.48
C ALA A 319 -23.17 -16.79 -44.38
N ARG A 320 -22.07 -17.47 -43.97
CA ARG A 320 -22.08 -18.46 -42.87
C ARG A 320 -22.29 -17.76 -41.54
N ASN A 321 -23.02 -18.43 -40.63
CA ASN A 321 -23.23 -17.93 -39.24
C ASN A 321 -21.93 -17.55 -38.53
N LYS A 322 -20.85 -18.31 -38.76
CA LYS A 322 -19.50 -18.00 -38.21
C LYS A 322 -19.00 -16.64 -38.70
N THR A 323 -19.15 -16.31 -39.96
CA THR A 323 -18.73 -15.02 -40.55
C THR A 323 -19.46 -13.84 -39.93
N ILE A 324 -20.78 -13.97 -39.75
CA ILE A 324 -21.61 -12.93 -39.13
C ILE A 324 -21.23 -12.75 -37.66
N ARG A 325 -21.05 -13.86 -36.92
CA ARG A 325 -20.61 -13.80 -35.51
C ARG A 325 -19.26 -13.09 -35.35
N HIS A 326 -18.28 -13.43 -36.21
CA HIS A 326 -16.97 -12.75 -36.17
C HIS A 326 -17.10 -11.24 -36.50
N THR A 327 -18.04 -10.83 -37.34
CA THR A 327 -18.31 -9.43 -37.61
C THR A 327 -18.77 -8.68 -36.34
N PHE A 328 -19.71 -9.25 -35.61
CA PHE A 328 -20.18 -8.63 -34.36
C PHE A 328 -19.13 -8.70 -33.23
N MET A 329 -18.29 -9.74 -33.19
CA MET A 329 -17.15 -9.80 -32.25
C MET A 329 -16.13 -8.70 -32.55
N TRP A 330 -15.76 -8.45 -33.80
CA TRP A 330 -14.89 -7.31 -34.19
C TRP A 330 -15.53 -5.96 -33.87
N PHE A 331 -16.83 -5.84 -34.08
CA PHE A 331 -17.57 -4.63 -33.74
C PHE A 331 -17.54 -4.38 -32.22
N ALA A 332 -17.75 -5.40 -31.41
CA ALA A 332 -17.62 -5.33 -29.96
C ALA A 332 -16.21 -4.98 -29.51
N ALA A 333 -15.18 -5.55 -30.15
CA ALA A 333 -13.79 -5.22 -29.89
C ALA A 333 -13.48 -3.72 -30.10
N PHE A 334 -14.08 -3.08 -31.11
CA PHE A 334 -13.94 -1.62 -31.33
C PHE A 334 -14.61 -0.82 -30.18
N ILE A 335 -15.79 -1.25 -29.71
CA ILE A 335 -16.49 -0.59 -28.60
C ILE A 335 -15.67 -0.72 -27.33
N ILE A 336 -15.19 -1.94 -27.03
CA ILE A 336 -14.34 -2.21 -25.85
C ILE A 336 -13.05 -1.39 -25.94
N GLY A 337 -12.35 -1.42 -27.09
CA GLY A 337 -11.11 -0.68 -27.28
C GLY A 337 -11.28 0.82 -27.04
N LYS A 338 -12.38 1.42 -27.53
CA LYS A 338 -12.72 2.82 -27.22
C LYS A 338 -13.04 3.02 -25.75
N GLY A 339 -13.78 2.08 -25.12
CA GLY A 339 -14.08 2.11 -23.69
C GLY A 339 -12.81 2.06 -22.84
N LEU A 340 -11.86 1.19 -23.19
CA LEU A 340 -10.56 1.10 -22.53
C LEU A 340 -9.75 2.40 -22.66
N LEU A 341 -9.70 3.00 -23.85
CA LEU A 341 -9.00 4.29 -24.04
C LEU A 341 -9.60 5.40 -23.16
N VAL A 342 -10.92 5.54 -23.16
CA VAL A 342 -11.61 6.55 -22.33
C VAL A 342 -11.44 6.23 -20.85
N GLY A 343 -11.57 4.95 -20.47
CA GLY A 343 -11.39 4.48 -19.07
C GLY A 343 -9.98 4.74 -18.54
N ASN A 344 -8.95 4.49 -19.35
CA ASN A 344 -7.57 4.83 -18.99
C ASN A 344 -7.39 6.34 -18.84
N LEU A 345 -7.93 7.13 -19.75
CA LEU A 345 -7.80 8.59 -19.69
C LEU A 345 -8.47 9.16 -18.42
N ILE A 346 -9.65 8.68 -18.08
CA ILE A 346 -10.35 9.09 -16.86
C ILE A 346 -9.63 8.56 -15.61
N GLY A 347 -9.32 7.26 -15.56
CA GLY A 347 -8.70 6.63 -14.41
C GLY A 347 -7.33 7.22 -14.09
N LEU A 348 -6.43 7.26 -15.07
CA LEU A 348 -5.10 7.85 -14.92
C LEU A 348 -5.17 9.36 -14.65
N GLY A 349 -6.12 10.05 -15.29
CA GLY A 349 -6.33 11.49 -15.06
C GLY A 349 -6.72 11.77 -13.60
N LEU A 350 -7.63 10.99 -13.01
CA LEU A 350 -8.04 11.13 -11.61
C LEU A 350 -6.93 10.74 -10.63
N ILE A 351 -6.17 9.66 -10.90
CA ILE A 351 -5.01 9.25 -10.11
C ILE A 351 -3.97 10.37 -10.11
N THR A 352 -3.64 10.92 -11.29
CA THR A 352 -2.69 12.03 -11.43
C THR A 352 -3.16 13.27 -10.70
N LEU A 353 -4.44 13.62 -10.85
CA LEU A 353 -5.05 14.76 -10.17
C LEU A 353 -4.93 14.59 -8.65
N GLN A 354 -5.26 13.43 -8.10
CA GLN A 354 -5.14 13.13 -6.67
C GLN A 354 -3.68 13.23 -6.18
N GLN A 355 -2.72 12.73 -6.95
CA GLN A 355 -1.31 12.75 -6.56
C GLN A 355 -0.74 14.18 -6.45
N PHE A 356 -1.11 15.06 -7.38
CA PHE A 356 -0.60 16.44 -7.37
C PHE A 356 -1.37 17.38 -6.45
N THR A 357 -2.67 17.20 -6.31
CA THR A 357 -3.53 18.12 -5.58
C THR A 357 -3.88 17.66 -4.17
N GLY A 358 -3.83 16.34 -3.89
CA GLY A 358 -4.28 15.79 -2.62
C GLY A 358 -5.74 16.15 -2.31
N LEU A 359 -6.61 16.21 -3.33
CA LEU A 359 -8.02 16.63 -3.22
C LEU A 359 -8.76 15.87 -2.14
N VAL A 360 -8.60 14.55 -2.12
CA VAL A 360 -9.26 13.70 -1.12
C VAL A 360 -8.38 13.65 0.11
N LYS A 361 -8.74 14.41 1.12
CA LYS A 361 -8.10 14.43 2.44
C LYS A 361 -8.70 13.37 3.36
N LEU A 362 -7.88 12.80 4.21
CA LEU A 362 -8.26 11.80 5.20
C LEU A 362 -7.92 12.31 6.61
N ASN A 363 -8.60 11.75 7.60
CA ASN A 363 -8.23 12.01 8.99
C ASN A 363 -6.98 11.18 9.36
N PRO A 364 -5.84 11.83 9.68
CA PRO A 364 -4.61 11.12 10.00
C PRO A 364 -4.72 10.19 11.23
N GLN A 365 -5.58 10.53 12.18
CA GLN A 365 -5.77 9.71 13.38
C GLN A 365 -6.41 8.34 13.09
N THR A 366 -7.25 8.28 12.04
CA THR A 366 -7.96 7.03 11.68
C THR A 366 -7.23 6.26 10.58
N TYR A 367 -6.68 6.98 9.59
CA TYR A 367 -6.12 6.38 8.38
C TYR A 367 -4.59 6.44 8.29
N TYR A 368 -3.92 7.02 9.30
CA TYR A 368 -2.46 7.18 9.37
C TYR A 368 -1.82 8.01 8.23
N VAL A 369 -2.65 8.60 7.37
CA VAL A 369 -2.25 9.45 6.24
C VAL A 369 -3.18 10.65 6.13
N SER A 370 -2.66 11.80 5.72
CA SER A 370 -3.42 13.05 5.58
C SER A 370 -4.19 13.16 4.27
N THR A 371 -3.77 12.44 3.24
CA THR A 371 -4.39 12.39 1.92
C THR A 371 -4.43 10.96 1.41
N VAL A 372 -5.38 10.63 0.53
CA VAL A 372 -5.42 9.30 -0.09
C VAL A 372 -4.14 9.08 -0.91
N PRO A 373 -3.27 8.14 -0.49
CA PRO A 373 -2.08 7.83 -1.25
C PRO A 373 -2.45 7.05 -2.51
N VAL A 374 -1.81 7.38 -3.62
CA VAL A 374 -1.99 6.71 -4.91
C VAL A 374 -0.63 6.30 -5.46
N GLU A 375 -0.58 5.15 -6.11
CA GLU A 375 0.65 4.62 -6.69
C GLU A 375 0.43 4.15 -8.12
N TYR A 376 1.42 4.43 -9.00
CA TYR A 376 1.41 3.96 -10.38
C TYR A 376 2.12 2.61 -10.48
N ASN A 377 1.36 1.58 -10.80
CA ASN A 377 1.91 0.26 -11.13
C ASN A 377 1.61 -0.06 -12.60
N ILE A 378 2.51 0.36 -13.50
CA ILE A 378 2.34 0.21 -14.95
C ILE A 378 2.11 -1.25 -15.37
N PRO A 379 2.90 -2.25 -14.90
CA PRO A 379 2.65 -3.65 -15.22
C PRO A 379 1.23 -4.10 -14.85
N LEU A 380 0.76 -3.75 -13.67
CA LEU A 380 -0.58 -4.13 -13.21
C LEU A 380 -1.69 -3.44 -14.02
N PHE A 381 -1.49 -2.17 -14.39
CA PHE A 381 -2.43 -1.45 -15.25
C PHE A 381 -2.54 -2.09 -16.63
N ILE A 382 -1.44 -2.57 -17.21
CA ILE A 382 -1.46 -3.32 -18.49
C ILE A 382 -2.23 -4.63 -18.30
N ILE A 383 -1.98 -5.37 -17.23
CA ILE A 383 -2.68 -6.62 -16.93
C ILE A 383 -4.19 -6.38 -16.80
N LEU A 384 -4.62 -5.34 -16.10
CA LEU A 384 -6.03 -4.98 -15.97
C LEU A 384 -6.67 -4.64 -17.30
N ASN A 385 -5.99 -3.91 -18.17
CA ASN A 385 -6.48 -3.60 -19.52
C ASN A 385 -6.65 -4.87 -20.37
N VAL A 386 -5.65 -5.74 -20.37
CA VAL A 386 -5.68 -7.00 -21.12
C VAL A 386 -6.75 -7.94 -20.58
N ALA A 387 -6.84 -8.07 -19.23
CA ALA A 387 -7.85 -8.89 -18.59
C ALA A 387 -9.26 -8.40 -18.91
N THR A 388 -9.51 -7.10 -18.80
CA THR A 388 -10.81 -6.49 -19.12
C THR A 388 -11.19 -6.73 -20.57
N LEU A 389 -10.25 -6.57 -21.51
CA LEU A 389 -10.46 -6.86 -22.93
C LEU A 389 -10.84 -8.33 -23.15
N LEU A 390 -10.04 -9.25 -22.63
CA LEU A 390 -10.24 -10.69 -22.85
C LEU A 390 -11.55 -11.18 -22.21
N ILE A 391 -11.83 -10.78 -20.97
CA ILE A 391 -13.05 -11.19 -20.27
C ILE A 391 -14.28 -10.60 -20.96
N SER A 392 -14.25 -9.32 -21.35
CA SER A 392 -15.36 -8.70 -22.08
C SER A 392 -15.63 -9.38 -23.41
N LEU A 393 -14.61 -9.76 -24.18
CA LEU A 393 -14.77 -10.52 -25.42
C LEU A 393 -15.31 -11.92 -25.16
N PHE A 394 -14.83 -12.60 -24.10
CA PHE A 394 -15.30 -13.93 -23.73
C PHE A 394 -16.78 -13.94 -23.36
N VAL A 395 -17.23 -12.99 -22.54
CA VAL A 395 -18.63 -12.83 -22.11
C VAL A 395 -19.56 -12.63 -23.32
N LEU A 396 -19.08 -11.98 -24.38
CA LEU A 396 -19.88 -11.73 -25.58
C LEU A 396 -20.04 -12.96 -26.51
N ILE A 397 -19.33 -14.06 -26.24
CA ILE A 397 -19.52 -15.30 -27.00
C ILE A 397 -20.95 -15.82 -26.85
N ALA A 398 -21.50 -15.82 -25.62
CA ALA A 398 -22.83 -16.34 -25.34
C ALA A 398 -23.93 -15.60 -26.13
N PRO A 399 -24.08 -14.25 -26.07
CA PRO A 399 -25.12 -13.54 -26.82
C PRO A 399 -24.89 -13.62 -28.33
N SER A 400 -23.66 -13.82 -28.81
CA SER A 400 -23.37 -13.97 -30.25
C SER A 400 -24.03 -15.22 -30.86
N TYR A 401 -24.35 -16.25 -30.05
CA TYR A 401 -25.09 -17.42 -30.54
C TYR A 401 -26.52 -17.10 -30.96
N LEU A 402 -27.16 -16.07 -30.43
CA LEU A 402 -28.51 -15.64 -30.84
C LEU A 402 -28.59 -15.27 -32.35
N ILE A 403 -27.47 -14.85 -32.94
CA ILE A 403 -27.36 -14.58 -34.37
C ILE A 403 -27.71 -15.84 -35.19
N SER A 404 -27.43 -17.04 -34.71
CA SER A 404 -27.73 -18.28 -35.43
C SER A 404 -29.24 -18.56 -35.54
N HIS A 405 -30.02 -18.09 -34.58
CA HIS A 405 -31.48 -18.29 -34.53
C HIS A 405 -32.30 -17.27 -35.33
N ILE A 406 -31.68 -16.26 -35.90
CA ILE A 406 -32.33 -15.29 -36.77
C ILE A 406 -32.60 -15.94 -38.15
N HIS A 407 -33.90 -16.17 -38.48
CA HIS A 407 -34.31 -16.73 -39.76
C HIS A 407 -34.49 -15.64 -40.81
N PRO A 408 -33.90 -15.78 -42.05
CA PRO A 408 -33.94 -14.78 -43.12
C PRO A 408 -35.39 -14.40 -43.50
N ALA A 409 -36.29 -15.40 -43.61
CA ALA A 409 -37.66 -15.21 -44.02
C ALA A 409 -38.52 -14.36 -43.08
N LYS A 410 -38.24 -14.40 -41.78
CA LYS A 410 -38.95 -13.60 -40.77
C LYS A 410 -38.41 -12.19 -40.63
N SER A 411 -37.11 -12.02 -40.83
CA SER A 411 -36.43 -10.72 -40.68
C SER A 411 -36.66 -9.72 -41.81
N MET A 412 -37.05 -10.20 -42.98
CA MET A 412 -37.36 -9.36 -44.14
C MET A 412 -38.87 -8.97 -44.24
N ARG A 413 -39.72 -9.47 -43.34
CA ARG A 413 -41.18 -9.28 -43.39
C ARG A 413 -41.69 -8.19 -42.40
N TYR A 414 -40.79 -7.55 -41.69
CA TYR A 414 -41.11 -6.46 -40.78
C TYR A 414 -40.74 -5.12 -41.43
N GLU A 415 -41.61 -4.59 -42.21
CA GLU A 415 -41.86 -3.17 -42.46
C GLU A 415 -43.26 -2.82 -42.04
#